data_9e028157bec706bd1195130f05498bfe
#
_entry.id   9e028157bec706bd1195130f05498bfe
#
_cell.length_a   1.000
_cell.length_b   1.000
_cell.length_c   1.000
_cell.angle_alpha   90.00
_cell.angle_beta   90.00
_cell.angle_gamma   90.00
#
_symmetry.space_group_name_H-M   'P 1'
#
loop_
_entity.id
_entity.type
_entity.pdbx_description
1 polymer ?
#
loop_
_entity_poly.entity_id
_entity_poly.type
_entity_poly.pdbx_seq_one_letter_code
_entity_poly.pdbx_strand_id
1 'polypeptide(L)'
;LPPLSRTPIAYFDFEGAALITLTVPDRDLTEVTISPLSYEITPKVDPRDHTVTFLIDTPDAYTVQFGNSTERAVHIFANALEEPEEIPDPEDPNVIYIGPGEWNIESIMLRKGQTLYLAGGSVVHGIANANFESDITVCGRGILDGSHSEGWQGKDANLPLKFDHCSGVTIQDIIVLNPNAWACQAYDSHDGVIDGVKIITARPNGDGICLQSCQNYEVKNCFVRSWDDSLVVKNYDQNSNDIRFSQIQLWTDFAQSMEVGYETNKGNQPDAYIRNVEFTDITVLHNFHKPVISGHNGDDAVV
;
A
#
# COMPACT_ATOMS: atom_id res chain seq x y z
N LEU A 1 7.73 -22.19 -1.81
CA LEU A 1 7.41 -20.76 -1.83
C LEU A 1 7.70 -20.26 -3.23
N PRO A 2 6.82 -19.48 -3.87
CA PRO A 2 7.14 -18.86 -5.13
C PRO A 2 8.39 -17.99 -4.97
N PRO A 3 9.26 -17.92 -5.98
CA PRO A 3 10.41 -17.04 -5.92
C PRO A 3 9.92 -15.60 -5.76
N LEU A 4 10.62 -14.81 -4.96
CA LEU A 4 10.36 -13.38 -4.82
C LEU A 4 10.42 -12.76 -6.21
N SER A 5 9.30 -12.35 -6.75
CA SER A 5 9.24 -11.77 -8.08
C SER A 5 9.74 -10.32 -8.03
N ARG A 6 10.57 -9.96 -9.00
CA ARG A 6 10.91 -8.55 -9.22
C ARG A 6 9.77 -7.92 -10.00
N THR A 7 9.05 -7.01 -9.36
CA THR A 7 7.95 -6.28 -9.98
C THR A 7 8.45 -4.91 -10.46
N PRO A 8 8.51 -4.66 -11.76
CA PRO A 8 8.82 -3.34 -12.27
C PRO A 8 7.72 -2.34 -11.94
N ILE A 9 8.12 -1.16 -11.51
CA ILE A 9 7.23 -0.02 -11.30
C ILE A 9 7.71 1.20 -12.08
N ALA A 10 6.78 2.07 -12.43
CA ALA A 10 7.04 3.43 -12.85
C ALA A 10 6.07 4.35 -12.09
N TYR A 11 6.51 5.57 -11.76
CA TYR A 11 5.63 6.55 -11.13
C TYR A 11 5.96 7.96 -11.64
N PHE A 12 4.94 8.74 -11.84
CA PHE A 12 5.06 10.12 -12.30
C PHE A 12 3.75 10.86 -12.06
N ASP A 13 3.81 12.18 -12.10
CA ASP A 13 2.66 13.03 -12.04
C ASP A 13 2.37 13.63 -13.43
N PHE A 14 1.11 13.84 -13.78
CA PHE A 14 0.71 14.37 -15.06
C PHE A 14 -0.61 15.14 -14.98
N GLU A 15 -0.82 15.98 -15.99
CA GLU A 15 -2.07 16.70 -16.22
C GLU A 15 -2.57 16.44 -17.65
N GLY A 16 -3.88 16.34 -17.82
CA GLY A 16 -4.50 16.08 -19.12
C GLY A 16 -4.32 14.64 -19.57
N ALA A 17 -3.57 14.39 -20.63
CA ALA A 17 -3.37 13.04 -21.16
C ALA A 17 -1.89 12.71 -21.35
N ALA A 18 -1.51 11.47 -21.04
CA ALA A 18 -0.14 10.97 -21.20
C ALA A 18 -0.09 9.76 -22.12
N LEU A 19 0.84 9.75 -23.07
CA LEU A 19 1.13 8.61 -23.92
C LEU A 19 2.22 7.76 -23.26
N ILE A 20 1.85 6.57 -22.82
CA ILE A 20 2.76 5.63 -22.18
C ILE A 20 3.37 4.72 -23.25
N THR A 21 4.68 4.55 -23.22
CA THR A 21 5.41 3.58 -24.05
C THR A 21 6.31 2.74 -23.18
N LEU A 22 6.06 1.43 -23.19
CA LEU A 22 6.90 0.43 -22.53
C LEU A 22 7.77 -0.27 -23.56
N THR A 23 9.08 -0.33 -23.34
CA THR A 23 9.99 -1.18 -24.11
C THR A 23 10.28 -2.44 -23.28
N VAL A 24 9.90 -3.60 -23.81
CA VAL A 24 9.85 -4.87 -23.07
C VAL A 24 10.53 -6.01 -23.86
N PRO A 25 11.85 -5.95 -24.03
CA PRO A 25 12.58 -6.83 -24.95
C PRO A 25 12.43 -8.32 -24.64
N ASP A 26 12.22 -8.67 -23.37
CA ASP A 26 12.15 -10.05 -22.90
C ASP A 26 10.72 -10.54 -22.63
N ARG A 27 9.70 -9.89 -23.22
CA ARG A 27 8.29 -10.25 -23.01
C ARG A 27 7.67 -10.85 -24.28
N ASP A 28 6.76 -11.79 -24.08
CA ASP A 28 5.83 -12.20 -25.11
C ASP A 28 4.72 -11.13 -25.22
N LEU A 29 4.60 -10.54 -26.38
CA LEU A 29 3.65 -9.48 -26.70
C LEU A 29 2.40 -9.99 -27.44
N THR A 30 2.18 -11.29 -27.49
CA THR A 30 1.00 -11.88 -28.18
C THR A 30 -0.30 -11.54 -27.45
N GLU A 31 -0.24 -11.37 -26.15
CA GLU A 31 -1.37 -10.98 -25.32
C GLU A 31 -0.92 -9.94 -24.30
N VAL A 32 -1.46 -8.72 -24.42
CA VAL A 32 -1.16 -7.62 -23.50
C VAL A 32 -2.47 -7.06 -22.97
N THR A 33 -2.61 -7.05 -21.65
CA THR A 33 -3.79 -6.52 -20.95
C THR A 33 -3.40 -5.33 -20.10
N ILE A 34 -4.22 -4.28 -20.09
CA ILE A 34 -4.08 -3.13 -19.23
C ILE A 34 -5.25 -3.09 -18.26
N SER A 35 -4.96 -3.06 -16.99
CA SER A 35 -5.95 -2.99 -15.90
C SER A 35 -5.85 -1.65 -15.18
N PRO A 36 -6.94 -1.13 -14.60
CA PRO A 36 -8.27 -1.74 -14.50
C PRO A 36 -8.97 -1.92 -15.84
N LEU A 37 -9.63 -3.08 -16.02
CA LEU A 37 -10.33 -3.36 -17.28
C LEU A 37 -11.50 -2.41 -17.55
N SER A 38 -12.03 -1.76 -16.52
CA SER A 38 -13.09 -0.76 -16.61
C SER A 38 -12.71 0.48 -17.42
N TYR A 39 -11.41 0.73 -17.61
CA TYR A 39 -10.94 1.84 -18.47
C TYR A 39 -10.94 1.50 -19.96
N GLU A 40 -11.18 0.23 -20.32
CA GLU A 40 -11.27 -0.24 -21.72
C GLU A 40 -10.07 0.17 -22.59
N ILE A 41 -8.87 0.27 -21.99
CA ILE A 41 -7.66 0.71 -22.67
C ILE A 41 -7.18 -0.42 -23.62
N THR A 42 -7.11 -0.11 -24.90
CA THR A 42 -6.56 -1.00 -25.91
C THR A 42 -5.12 -0.61 -26.22
N PRO A 43 -4.12 -1.46 -25.89
CA PRO A 43 -2.73 -1.16 -26.18
C PRO A 43 -2.43 -1.33 -27.68
N LYS A 44 -1.55 -0.46 -28.19
CA LYS A 44 -0.88 -0.68 -29.48
C LYS A 44 0.43 -1.44 -29.22
N VAL A 45 0.55 -2.62 -29.80
CA VAL A 45 1.72 -3.48 -29.64
C VAL A 45 2.55 -3.47 -30.92
N ASP A 46 3.86 -3.23 -30.83
CA ASP A 46 4.82 -3.43 -31.92
C ASP A 46 5.82 -4.52 -31.53
N PRO A 47 5.67 -5.74 -32.10
CA PRO A 47 6.56 -6.86 -31.82
C PRO A 47 7.99 -6.69 -32.38
N ARG A 48 8.20 -5.78 -33.36
CA ARG A 48 9.53 -5.56 -33.96
C ARG A 48 10.39 -4.72 -33.06
N ASP A 49 9.78 -3.68 -32.49
CA ASP A 49 10.46 -2.75 -31.58
C ASP A 49 10.31 -3.16 -30.11
N HIS A 50 9.61 -4.28 -29.84
CA HIS A 50 9.27 -4.75 -28.50
C HIS A 50 8.60 -3.67 -27.63
N THR A 51 7.64 -2.95 -28.20
CA THR A 51 6.96 -1.85 -27.51
C THR A 51 5.47 -2.10 -27.33
N VAL A 52 4.97 -1.58 -26.21
CA VAL A 52 3.55 -1.47 -25.90
C VAL A 52 3.24 -0.01 -25.64
N THR A 53 2.30 0.57 -26.38
CA THR A 53 1.94 2.00 -26.26
C THR A 53 0.45 2.13 -26.02
N PHE A 54 0.07 2.99 -25.09
CA PHE A 54 -1.32 3.31 -24.77
C PHE A 54 -1.46 4.72 -24.19
N LEU A 55 -2.67 5.28 -24.29
CA LEU A 55 -3.00 6.59 -23.75
C LEU A 55 -3.70 6.44 -22.40
N ILE A 56 -3.37 7.30 -21.46
CA ILE A 56 -4.10 7.50 -20.21
C ILE A 56 -4.50 8.97 -20.08
N ASP A 57 -5.64 9.23 -19.45
CA ASP A 57 -6.19 10.58 -19.22
C ASP A 57 -6.75 10.76 -17.80
N THR A 58 -6.64 9.73 -17.00
CA THR A 58 -7.12 9.69 -15.61
C THR A 58 -5.96 9.33 -14.68
N PRO A 59 -5.66 10.12 -13.66
CA PRO A 59 -4.71 9.74 -12.62
C PRO A 59 -5.19 8.48 -11.86
N ASP A 60 -4.38 7.41 -11.91
CA ASP A 60 -4.66 6.15 -11.21
C ASP A 60 -3.44 5.22 -11.27
N ALA A 61 -3.57 4.02 -10.70
CA ALA A 61 -2.64 2.92 -10.87
C ALA A 61 -3.03 2.07 -12.10
N TYR A 62 -2.08 1.83 -12.99
CA TYR A 62 -2.26 1.00 -14.18
C TYR A 62 -1.36 -0.23 -14.11
N THR A 63 -1.91 -1.39 -14.40
CA THR A 63 -1.15 -2.65 -14.45
C THR A 63 -1.12 -3.20 -15.86
N VAL A 64 0.08 -3.37 -16.42
CA VAL A 64 0.29 -3.99 -17.72
C VAL A 64 0.73 -5.44 -17.51
N GLN A 65 -0.09 -6.38 -17.99
CA GLN A 65 0.18 -7.81 -17.93
C GLN A 65 0.53 -8.36 -19.32
N PHE A 66 1.44 -9.35 -19.33
CA PHE A 66 1.90 -10.03 -20.53
C PHE A 66 1.50 -11.51 -20.46
N GLY A 67 0.47 -11.90 -21.23
CA GLY A 67 -0.16 -13.20 -21.11
C GLY A 67 -0.74 -13.44 -19.72
N ASN A 68 -0.76 -14.69 -19.30
CA ASN A 68 -1.27 -15.09 -17.98
C ASN A 68 -0.19 -15.06 -16.87
N SER A 69 0.97 -14.47 -17.13
CA SER A 69 2.05 -14.45 -16.15
C SER A 69 1.86 -13.33 -15.12
N THR A 70 1.72 -13.70 -13.87
CA THR A 70 1.65 -12.76 -12.72
C THR A 70 3.01 -12.20 -12.33
N GLU A 71 4.09 -12.93 -12.62
CA GLU A 71 5.46 -12.55 -12.26
C GLU A 71 6.01 -11.37 -13.07
N ARG A 72 5.34 -11.02 -14.16
CA ARG A 72 5.86 -10.10 -15.16
C ARG A 72 5.00 -8.85 -15.37
N ALA A 73 4.06 -8.60 -14.49
CA ALA A 73 3.26 -7.38 -14.53
C ALA A 73 4.14 -6.14 -14.27
N VAL A 74 3.80 -5.05 -14.93
CA VAL A 74 4.39 -3.72 -14.68
C VAL A 74 3.31 -2.85 -14.07
N HIS A 75 3.59 -2.26 -12.91
CA HIS A 75 2.65 -1.30 -12.30
C HIS A 75 3.13 0.12 -12.56
N ILE A 76 2.20 0.96 -12.98
CA ILE A 76 2.44 2.37 -13.32
C ILE A 76 1.54 3.22 -12.42
N PHE A 77 2.15 4.00 -11.55
CA PHE A 77 1.46 4.93 -10.66
C PHE A 77 1.48 6.31 -11.30
N ALA A 78 0.41 6.64 -12.01
CA ALA A 78 0.23 7.90 -12.69
C ALA A 78 -0.63 8.82 -11.82
N ASN A 79 -0.01 9.72 -11.09
CA ASN A 79 -0.69 10.57 -10.12
C ASN A 79 -1.17 11.88 -10.79
N ALA A 80 -2.13 12.56 -10.16
CA ALA A 80 -2.36 13.98 -10.44
C ALA A 80 -1.13 14.80 -10.02
N LEU A 81 -0.97 16.00 -10.59
CA LEU A 81 0.06 16.93 -10.13
C LEU A 81 -0.13 17.18 -8.62
N GLU A 82 0.98 17.28 -7.91
CA GLU A 82 0.97 17.69 -6.52
C GLU A 82 0.78 19.22 -6.48
N GLU A 83 -0.26 19.67 -5.81
CA GLU A 83 -0.54 21.09 -5.70
C GLU A 83 0.46 21.78 -4.77
N PRO A 84 0.89 23.02 -5.05
CA PRO A 84 1.87 23.72 -4.22
C PRO A 84 1.49 23.83 -2.74
N GLU A 85 0.20 23.87 -2.43
CA GLU A 85 -0.35 23.94 -1.07
C GLU A 85 -0.25 22.60 -0.31
N GLU A 86 -0.05 21.50 -1.01
CA GLU A 86 0.15 20.17 -0.43
C GLU A 86 1.60 19.95 0.01
N ILE A 87 2.53 20.74 -0.52
CA ILE A 87 3.95 20.67 -0.18
C ILE A 87 4.23 21.48 1.08
N PRO A 88 4.56 20.85 2.21
CA PRO A 88 4.80 21.58 3.44
C PRO A 88 6.08 22.42 3.37
N ASP A 89 6.11 23.52 4.11
CA ASP A 89 7.30 24.35 4.23
C ASP A 89 8.46 23.57 4.88
N PRO A 90 9.57 23.37 4.20
CA PRO A 90 10.71 22.64 4.75
C PRO A 90 11.39 23.36 5.94
N GLU A 91 11.12 24.64 6.15
CA GLU A 91 11.62 25.42 7.28
C GLU A 91 10.69 25.35 8.53
N ASP A 92 9.50 24.75 8.41
CA ASP A 92 8.62 24.53 9.55
C ASP A 92 9.27 23.51 10.50
N PRO A 93 9.45 23.81 11.80
CA PRO A 93 10.07 22.91 12.77
C PRO A 93 9.27 21.61 13.01
N ASN A 94 8.00 21.55 12.61
CA ASN A 94 7.18 20.35 12.69
C ASN A 94 7.27 19.49 11.42
N VAL A 95 8.00 19.91 10.40
CA VAL A 95 8.16 19.19 9.14
C VAL A 95 9.52 18.50 9.09
N ILE A 96 9.49 17.19 8.86
CA ILE A 96 10.66 16.40 8.51
C ILE A 96 10.63 16.27 6.97
N TYR A 97 11.32 17.16 6.28
CA TYR A 97 11.35 17.20 4.82
C TYR A 97 12.52 16.37 4.28
N ILE A 98 12.23 15.36 3.49
CA ILE A 98 13.23 14.51 2.83
C ILE A 98 13.18 14.78 1.33
N GLY A 99 14.21 15.48 0.82
CA GLY A 99 14.37 15.81 -0.58
C GLY A 99 14.74 14.62 -1.46
N PRO A 100 14.77 14.82 -2.81
CA PRO A 100 15.15 13.79 -3.76
C PRO A 100 16.53 13.18 -3.44
N GLY A 101 16.69 11.88 -3.66
CA GLY A 101 17.92 11.11 -3.42
C GLY A 101 17.66 9.84 -2.64
N GLU A 102 18.73 9.10 -2.36
CA GLU A 102 18.68 7.84 -1.60
C GLU A 102 19.17 8.09 -0.17
N TRP A 103 18.36 7.70 0.81
CA TRP A 103 18.55 7.99 2.22
C TRP A 103 18.52 6.69 3.03
N ASN A 104 19.56 6.47 3.84
CA ASN A 104 19.60 5.38 4.80
C ASN A 104 19.27 5.90 6.19
N ILE A 105 18.03 5.77 6.59
CA ILE A 105 17.51 6.25 7.88
C ILE A 105 16.83 5.06 8.56
N GLU A 106 17.45 4.53 9.59
CA GLU A 106 16.94 3.32 10.27
C GLU A 106 15.52 3.51 10.79
N SER A 107 15.24 4.64 11.43
CA SER A 107 13.92 4.94 12.00
C SER A 107 13.67 6.45 12.07
N ILE A 108 12.51 6.86 11.59
CA ILE A 108 11.97 8.21 11.72
C ILE A 108 10.84 8.14 12.75
N MET A 109 11.13 8.56 13.98
CA MET A 109 10.16 8.59 15.07
C MET A 109 9.39 9.91 15.05
N LEU A 110 8.12 9.85 14.68
CA LEU A 110 7.24 11.01 14.60
C LEU A 110 6.62 11.34 15.96
N ARG A 111 6.44 12.61 16.21
CA ARG A 111 5.84 13.19 17.41
C ARG A 111 4.54 13.91 17.05
N LYS A 112 3.76 14.19 18.07
CA LYS A 112 2.51 14.94 17.94
C LYS A 112 2.64 16.16 17.03
N GLY A 113 1.74 16.25 16.04
CA GLY A 113 1.65 17.38 15.11
C GLY A 113 2.76 17.43 14.06
N GLN A 114 3.59 16.38 13.93
CA GLN A 114 4.65 16.36 12.93
C GLN A 114 4.18 15.79 11.60
N THR A 115 4.77 16.34 10.55
CA THR A 115 4.64 15.87 9.18
C THR A 115 5.98 15.32 8.68
N LEU A 116 5.98 14.09 8.21
CA LEU A 116 7.06 13.54 7.38
C LEU A 116 6.65 13.71 5.91
N TYR A 117 7.39 14.51 5.17
CA TYR A 117 7.20 14.69 3.75
C TYR A 117 8.35 14.04 2.97
N LEU A 118 7.98 13.10 2.10
CA LEU A 118 8.90 12.41 1.19
C LEU A 118 8.74 13.00 -0.21
N ALA A 119 9.65 13.89 -0.61
CA ALA A 119 9.57 14.53 -1.92
C ALA A 119 9.68 13.53 -3.07
N GLY A 120 9.09 13.85 -4.21
CA GLY A 120 9.24 13.05 -5.43
C GLY A 120 10.71 12.78 -5.76
N GLY A 121 11.06 11.52 -6.03
CA GLY A 121 12.45 11.10 -6.26
C GLY A 121 13.26 10.81 -4.99
N SER A 122 12.68 10.90 -3.80
CA SER A 122 13.31 10.39 -2.58
C SER A 122 13.07 8.88 -2.44
N VAL A 123 14.10 8.15 -2.00
CA VAL A 123 14.04 6.75 -1.60
C VAL A 123 14.63 6.65 -0.19
N VAL A 124 13.81 6.29 0.78
CA VAL A 124 14.22 6.19 2.18
C VAL A 124 14.22 4.73 2.61
N HIS A 125 15.41 4.20 2.92
CA HIS A 125 15.57 2.87 3.51
C HIS A 125 15.42 2.97 5.02
N GLY A 126 14.24 2.60 5.52
CA GLY A 126 13.94 2.70 6.94
C GLY A 126 12.46 2.59 7.26
N ILE A 127 12.11 3.03 8.45
CA ILE A 127 10.73 3.02 8.94
C ILE A 127 10.29 4.40 9.39
N ALA A 128 9.01 4.74 9.15
CA ALA A 128 8.31 5.86 9.75
C ALA A 128 7.36 5.31 10.82
N ASN A 129 7.53 5.76 12.05
CA ASN A 129 6.75 5.20 13.16
C ASN A 129 6.38 6.26 14.21
N ALA A 130 5.34 5.96 14.97
CA ALA A 130 4.93 6.72 16.14
C ALA A 130 4.33 5.79 17.19
N ASN A 131 4.42 6.20 18.43
CA ASN A 131 3.89 5.44 19.56
C ASN A 131 3.35 6.39 20.64
N PHE A 132 2.06 6.26 20.97
CA PHE A 132 1.32 7.15 21.87
C PHE A 132 1.33 8.63 21.42
N GLU A 133 1.20 8.88 20.13
CA GLU A 133 1.25 10.22 19.54
C GLU A 133 -0.06 10.56 18.82
N SER A 134 -0.24 11.83 18.46
CA SER A 134 -1.44 12.28 17.74
C SER A 134 -1.14 13.30 16.64
N ASP A 135 -2.09 13.43 15.71
CA ASP A 135 -2.06 14.43 14.65
C ASP A 135 -0.78 14.33 13.79
N ILE A 136 -0.51 13.15 13.30
CA ILE A 136 0.70 12.82 12.51
C ILE A 136 0.34 12.73 11.04
N THR A 137 1.20 13.27 10.18
CA THR A 137 1.09 13.13 8.74
C THR A 137 2.35 12.50 8.13
N VAL A 138 2.16 11.54 7.22
CA VAL A 138 3.22 11.00 6.35
C VAL A 138 2.74 11.17 4.92
N CYS A 139 3.40 11.99 4.11
CA CYS A 139 2.89 12.31 2.77
C CYS A 139 4.00 12.58 1.74
N GLY A 140 3.60 12.83 0.50
CA GLY A 140 4.47 13.18 -0.61
C GLY A 140 4.52 12.11 -1.70
N ARG A 141 5.47 12.22 -2.61
CA ARG A 141 5.63 11.36 -3.81
C ARG A 141 6.85 10.42 -3.72
N GLY A 142 7.49 10.34 -2.54
CA GLY A 142 8.68 9.51 -2.34
C GLY A 142 8.39 8.06 -2.01
N ILE A 143 9.46 7.30 -1.86
CA ILE A 143 9.44 5.86 -1.59
C ILE A 143 9.99 5.59 -0.19
N LEU A 144 9.26 4.80 0.58
CA LEU A 144 9.73 4.18 1.80
C LEU A 144 10.02 2.70 1.52
N ASP A 145 11.29 2.29 1.59
CA ASP A 145 11.76 0.99 1.14
C ASP A 145 12.38 0.16 2.26
N GLY A 146 11.83 -1.04 2.46
CA GLY A 146 12.28 -2.00 3.46
C GLY A 146 13.31 -3.01 2.95
N SER A 147 13.87 -2.84 1.74
CA SER A 147 14.76 -3.84 1.12
C SER A 147 16.06 -4.09 1.88
N HIS A 148 16.55 -3.12 2.65
CA HIS A 148 17.75 -3.25 3.47
C HIS A 148 17.55 -4.11 4.73
N SER A 149 16.31 -4.43 5.09
CA SER A 149 16.01 -5.35 6.19
C SER A 149 16.08 -6.79 5.72
N GLU A 150 16.93 -7.60 6.35
CA GLU A 150 17.12 -9.01 6.01
C GLU A 150 15.99 -9.89 6.57
N GLY A 151 15.84 -11.08 5.98
CA GLY A 151 14.92 -12.10 6.45
C GLY A 151 13.44 -11.75 6.28
N TRP A 152 12.64 -12.26 7.17
CA TRP A 152 11.21 -12.01 7.28
C TRP A 152 10.77 -12.30 8.70
N GLN A 153 9.92 -11.43 9.28
CA GLN A 153 9.35 -11.59 10.63
C GLN A 153 10.32 -11.64 11.83
N GLY A 154 9.76 -11.66 13.01
CA GLY A 154 10.43 -11.81 14.30
C GLY A 154 10.83 -10.45 14.87
N LYS A 155 11.84 -10.49 15.75
CA LYS A 155 12.30 -9.26 16.45
C LYS A 155 12.96 -8.23 15.54
N ASP A 156 13.33 -8.62 14.35
CA ASP A 156 13.95 -7.74 13.36
C ASP A 156 12.95 -7.35 12.25
N ALA A 157 11.65 -7.49 12.53
CA ALA A 157 10.60 -7.10 11.61
C ALA A 157 10.64 -5.59 11.38
N ASN A 158 10.84 -5.20 10.13
CA ASN A 158 10.75 -3.83 9.68
C ASN A 158 9.39 -3.62 9.03
N LEU A 159 8.54 -2.85 9.70
CA LEU A 159 7.27 -2.38 9.19
C LEU A 159 7.48 -0.94 8.74
N PRO A 160 7.58 -0.65 7.45
CA PRO A 160 7.88 0.70 6.97
C PRO A 160 6.97 1.79 7.53
N LEU A 161 5.69 1.47 7.74
CA LEU A 161 4.72 2.36 8.39
C LEU A 161 4.17 1.66 9.63
N LYS A 162 4.46 2.22 10.81
CA LYS A 162 4.04 1.63 12.09
C LYS A 162 3.53 2.68 13.07
N PHE A 163 2.25 2.59 13.42
CA PHE A 163 1.57 3.53 14.31
C PHE A 163 0.87 2.78 15.44
N ASP A 164 1.44 2.83 16.64
CA ASP A 164 0.93 2.14 17.82
C ASP A 164 0.29 3.15 18.80
N HIS A 165 -0.95 2.92 19.23
CA HIS A 165 -1.68 3.76 20.18
C HIS A 165 -1.74 5.24 19.74
N CYS A 166 -1.97 5.48 18.46
CA CYS A 166 -1.98 6.80 17.86
C CYS A 166 -3.41 7.28 17.54
N SER A 167 -3.56 8.59 17.37
CA SER A 167 -4.82 9.17 16.90
C SER A 167 -4.59 10.23 15.84
N GLY A 168 -5.51 10.39 14.89
CA GLY A 168 -5.39 11.40 13.83
C GLY A 168 -4.17 11.16 12.93
N VAL A 169 -3.93 9.92 12.54
CA VAL A 169 -2.84 9.57 11.61
C VAL A 169 -3.31 9.73 10.18
N THR A 170 -2.61 10.54 9.39
CA THR A 170 -2.84 10.70 7.95
C THR A 170 -1.65 10.17 7.16
N ILE A 171 -1.88 9.27 6.22
CA ILE A 171 -0.85 8.76 5.30
C ILE A 171 -1.31 9.01 3.88
N GLN A 172 -0.52 9.74 3.08
CA GLN A 172 -0.95 10.14 1.73
C GLN A 172 0.13 9.91 0.67
N ASP A 173 -0.29 9.34 -0.45
CA ASP A 173 0.38 9.33 -1.77
C ASP A 173 1.75 8.63 -1.86
N ILE A 174 2.39 8.33 -0.78
CA ILE A 174 3.71 7.67 -0.77
C ILE A 174 3.66 6.26 -1.35
N ILE A 175 4.83 5.78 -1.76
CA ILE A 175 5.04 4.42 -2.22
C ILE A 175 5.79 3.64 -1.13
N VAL A 176 5.31 2.44 -0.77
CA VAL A 176 5.95 1.55 0.20
C VAL A 176 6.38 0.27 -0.50
N LEU A 177 7.66 -0.05 -0.43
CA LEU A 177 8.25 -1.20 -1.12
C LEU A 177 8.98 -2.14 -0.15
N ASN A 178 8.94 -3.44 -0.49
CA ASN A 178 9.84 -4.48 0.01
C ASN A 178 9.96 -4.60 1.55
N PRO A 179 8.91 -4.46 2.34
CA PRO A 179 9.01 -4.73 3.77
C PRO A 179 9.45 -6.18 4.02
N ASN A 180 10.03 -6.45 5.18
CA ASN A 180 10.30 -7.83 5.60
C ASN A 180 9.22 -8.39 6.53
N ALA A 181 8.15 -7.63 6.74
CA ALA A 181 6.93 -7.98 7.46
C ALA A 181 5.77 -7.17 6.86
N TRP A 182 4.76 -6.80 7.62
CA TRP A 182 3.63 -5.97 7.17
C TRP A 182 4.08 -4.60 6.68
N ALA A 183 3.50 -4.11 5.61
CA ALA A 183 3.91 -2.83 5.03
C ALA A 183 3.41 -1.62 5.82
N CYS A 184 2.15 -1.67 6.24
CA CYS A 184 1.50 -0.61 7.00
C CYS A 184 0.70 -1.21 8.16
N GLN A 185 1.04 -0.83 9.38
CA GLN A 185 0.33 -1.24 10.59
C GLN A 185 -0.16 -0.04 11.36
N ALA A 186 -1.46 -0.01 11.67
CA ALA A 186 -2.01 0.75 12.79
C ALA A 186 -2.46 -0.26 13.87
N TYR A 187 -2.05 -0.03 15.11
CA TYR A 187 -2.38 -0.88 16.24
C TYR A 187 -2.93 -0.04 17.39
N ASP A 188 -4.08 -0.44 17.93
CA ASP A 188 -4.79 0.27 19.01
C ASP A 188 -4.88 1.79 18.76
N SER A 189 -5.27 2.14 17.55
CA SER A 189 -5.24 3.51 17.03
C SER A 189 -6.61 3.94 16.51
N HIS A 190 -6.88 5.23 16.46
CA HIS A 190 -8.18 5.74 16.03
C HIS A 190 -8.09 7.04 15.23
N ASP A 191 -9.17 7.35 14.48
CA ASP A 191 -9.30 8.55 13.66
C ASP A 191 -8.19 8.68 12.61
N GLY A 192 -8.01 7.64 11.81
CA GLY A 192 -6.94 7.59 10.80
C GLY A 192 -7.45 7.66 9.36
N VAL A 193 -6.61 8.22 8.48
CA VAL A 193 -6.84 8.27 7.03
C VAL A 193 -5.62 7.75 6.29
N ILE A 194 -5.84 6.82 5.36
CA ILE A 194 -4.82 6.33 4.43
C ILE A 194 -5.36 6.56 3.02
N ASP A 195 -4.74 7.48 2.28
CA ASP A 195 -5.24 7.93 0.98
C ASP A 195 -4.13 7.88 -0.08
N GLY A 196 -4.42 7.30 -1.23
CA GLY A 196 -3.51 7.29 -2.37
C GLY A 196 -2.20 6.51 -2.19
N VAL A 197 -2.06 5.68 -1.16
CA VAL A 197 -0.82 4.92 -0.87
C VAL A 197 -0.67 3.74 -1.82
N LYS A 198 0.57 3.51 -2.30
CA LYS A 198 0.90 2.39 -3.17
C LYS A 198 1.83 1.44 -2.43
N ILE A 199 1.43 0.19 -2.28
CA ILE A 199 2.18 -0.81 -1.52
C ILE A 199 2.55 -1.97 -2.43
N ILE A 200 3.83 -2.41 -2.40
CA ILE A 200 4.26 -3.65 -3.03
C ILE A 200 5.13 -4.43 -2.05
N THR A 201 4.65 -5.61 -1.67
CA THR A 201 5.37 -6.55 -0.84
C THR A 201 5.68 -7.83 -1.62
N ALA A 202 6.72 -8.55 -1.26
CA ALA A 202 7.14 -9.77 -1.96
C ALA A 202 7.71 -10.84 -1.03
N ARG A 203 7.60 -10.67 0.28
CA ARG A 203 8.13 -11.62 1.28
C ARG A 203 6.99 -12.24 2.08
N PRO A 204 7.19 -13.44 2.66
CA PRO A 204 6.23 -14.03 3.61
C PRO A 204 5.86 -13.07 4.74
N ASN A 205 4.59 -13.06 5.14
CA ASN A 205 4.01 -12.07 6.04
C ASN A 205 4.15 -10.61 5.54
N GLY A 206 4.27 -10.46 4.23
CA GLY A 206 4.21 -9.15 3.59
C GLY A 206 2.75 -8.76 3.36
N ASP A 207 2.03 -8.49 4.45
CA ASP A 207 0.67 -7.97 4.38
C ASP A 207 0.71 -6.50 3.91
N GLY A 208 -0.37 -6.06 3.31
CA GLY A 208 -0.50 -4.69 2.84
C GLY A 208 -0.84 -3.71 3.96
N ILE A 209 -2.14 -3.46 4.17
CA ILE A 209 -2.64 -2.55 5.20
C ILE A 209 -3.32 -3.36 6.30
N CYS A 210 -2.76 -3.32 7.51
CA CYS A 210 -3.23 -4.03 8.68
C CYS A 210 -3.75 -3.04 9.73
N LEU A 211 -5.06 -3.05 9.96
CA LEU A 211 -5.71 -2.28 11.00
C LEU A 211 -6.10 -3.22 12.14
N GLN A 212 -5.39 -3.13 13.25
CA GLN A 212 -5.52 -4.04 14.38
C GLN A 212 -5.95 -3.28 15.64
N SER A 213 -7.10 -3.63 16.21
CA SER A 213 -7.70 -2.91 17.34
C SER A 213 -7.95 -1.42 17.03
N CYS A 214 -8.37 -1.13 15.79
CA CYS A 214 -8.51 0.25 15.29
C CYS A 214 -9.96 0.68 15.21
N GLN A 215 -10.18 1.99 15.31
CA GLN A 215 -11.51 2.59 15.26
C GLN A 215 -11.51 3.83 14.37
N ASN A 216 -12.60 4.02 13.61
CA ASN A 216 -12.80 5.18 12.76
C ASN A 216 -11.63 5.41 11.78
N TYR A 217 -11.40 4.43 10.89
CA TYR A 217 -10.37 4.52 9.84
C TYR A 217 -11.01 4.58 8.45
N GLU A 218 -10.48 5.47 7.62
CA GLU A 218 -10.80 5.54 6.19
C GLU A 218 -9.54 5.20 5.37
N VAL A 219 -9.63 4.19 4.51
CA VAL A 219 -8.57 3.78 3.57
C VAL A 219 -9.13 3.89 2.17
N LYS A 220 -8.52 4.72 1.32
CA LYS A 220 -9.07 4.97 -0.01
C LYS A 220 -8.00 5.25 -1.08
N ASN A 221 -8.39 5.13 -2.35
CA ASN A 221 -7.58 5.46 -3.51
C ASN A 221 -6.22 4.74 -3.53
N CYS A 222 -6.11 3.59 -2.89
CA CYS A 222 -4.85 2.88 -2.72
C CYS A 222 -4.63 1.80 -3.79
N PHE A 223 -3.37 1.48 -4.02
CA PHE A 223 -2.95 0.29 -4.75
C PHE A 223 -2.16 -0.62 -3.79
N VAL A 224 -2.57 -1.87 -3.68
CA VAL A 224 -1.88 -2.84 -2.82
C VAL A 224 -1.58 -4.11 -3.60
N ARG A 225 -0.30 -4.38 -3.83
CA ARG A 225 0.20 -5.70 -4.20
C ARG A 225 0.88 -6.32 -3.00
N SER A 226 0.30 -7.36 -2.47
CA SER A 226 0.83 -8.05 -1.30
C SER A 226 1.19 -9.50 -1.58
N TRP A 227 2.21 -10.01 -0.89
CA TRP A 227 2.49 -11.44 -0.85
C TRP A 227 1.49 -12.16 0.06
N ASP A 228 1.19 -11.60 1.23
CA ASP A 228 0.20 -12.09 2.19
C ASP A 228 -1.12 -11.28 2.04
N ASP A 229 -1.89 -11.08 3.09
CA ASP A 229 -3.17 -10.42 3.03
C ASP A 229 -3.04 -8.95 2.57
N SER A 230 -3.93 -8.49 1.67
CA SER A 230 -3.81 -7.12 1.16
C SER A 230 -4.44 -6.08 2.08
N LEU A 231 -5.70 -6.28 2.49
CA LEU A 231 -6.41 -5.40 3.43
C LEU A 231 -6.92 -6.25 4.59
N VAL A 232 -6.53 -5.90 5.81
CA VAL A 232 -6.80 -6.73 6.98
C VAL A 232 -7.36 -5.90 8.14
N VAL A 233 -8.43 -6.39 8.75
CA VAL A 233 -8.96 -5.87 10.01
C VAL A 233 -8.88 -6.97 11.06
N LYS A 234 -8.13 -6.72 12.11
CA LYS A 234 -7.94 -7.62 13.25
C LYS A 234 -8.35 -6.92 14.55
N ASN A 235 -8.52 -7.65 15.64
CA ASN A 235 -8.51 -7.05 16.97
C ASN A 235 -7.70 -7.89 17.97
N TYR A 236 -7.17 -7.22 18.97
CA TYR A 236 -6.31 -7.83 19.98
C TYR A 236 -6.64 -7.32 21.38
N ASP A 237 -6.27 -6.07 21.67
CA ASP A 237 -6.44 -5.46 23.00
C ASP A 237 -7.64 -4.52 23.05
N GLN A 238 -8.15 -4.06 21.90
CA GLN A 238 -9.31 -3.21 21.77
C GLN A 238 -10.24 -3.72 20.67
N ASN A 239 -11.44 -3.21 20.61
CA ASN A 239 -12.39 -3.50 19.54
C ASN A 239 -11.98 -2.79 18.25
N SER A 240 -12.30 -3.43 17.11
CA SER A 240 -12.18 -2.79 15.81
C SER A 240 -13.57 -2.43 15.29
N ASN A 241 -13.78 -1.16 14.92
CA ASN A 241 -15.06 -0.72 14.38
C ASN A 241 -14.96 0.54 13.53
N ASP A 242 -15.97 0.73 12.71
CA ASP A 242 -16.11 1.90 11.83
C ASP A 242 -14.90 2.06 10.91
N ILE A 243 -14.60 1.00 10.16
CA ILE A 243 -13.48 0.95 9.23
C ILE A 243 -14.02 0.85 7.81
N ARG A 244 -13.61 1.77 6.95
CA ARG A 244 -14.02 1.81 5.57
C ARG A 244 -12.83 1.73 4.61
N PHE A 245 -12.93 0.80 3.66
CA PHE A 245 -12.03 0.68 2.51
C PHE A 245 -12.80 1.02 1.24
N SER A 246 -12.27 1.93 0.41
CA SER A 246 -12.96 2.35 -0.81
C SER A 246 -11.99 2.70 -1.95
N GLN A 247 -12.41 2.44 -3.19
CA GLN A 247 -11.64 2.81 -4.39
C GLN A 247 -10.21 2.27 -4.37
N ILE A 248 -10.05 0.97 -4.10
CA ILE A 248 -8.73 0.32 -3.93
C ILE A 248 -8.54 -0.76 -5.00
N GLN A 249 -7.35 -0.79 -5.58
CA GLN A 249 -6.91 -1.84 -6.48
C GLN A 249 -6.04 -2.85 -5.72
N LEU A 250 -6.38 -4.13 -5.83
CA LEU A 250 -5.71 -5.21 -5.11
C LEU A 250 -5.09 -6.24 -6.05
N TRP A 251 -3.87 -6.62 -5.73
CA TRP A 251 -3.16 -7.73 -6.33
C TRP A 251 -2.56 -8.60 -5.23
N THR A 252 -3.13 -9.79 -5.02
CA THR A 252 -2.70 -10.66 -3.93
C THR A 252 -1.98 -11.89 -4.48
N ASP A 253 -0.68 -12.00 -4.18
CA ASP A 253 0.16 -13.07 -4.74
C ASP A 253 -0.01 -14.41 -4.02
N PHE A 254 -0.44 -14.44 -2.75
CA PHE A 254 -0.53 -15.70 -1.99
C PHE A 254 -1.75 -15.83 -1.07
N ALA A 255 -2.11 -14.83 -0.29
CA ALA A 255 -3.15 -14.94 0.74
C ALA A 255 -4.49 -14.27 0.36
N GLN A 256 -5.17 -13.60 1.27
CA GLN A 256 -6.49 -13.02 1.06
C GLN A 256 -6.40 -11.57 0.57
N SER A 257 -7.28 -11.19 -0.36
CA SER A 257 -7.35 -9.80 -0.80
C SER A 257 -7.99 -8.90 0.27
N MET A 258 -9.02 -9.39 0.94
CA MET A 258 -9.70 -8.71 2.05
C MET A 258 -9.96 -9.71 3.17
N GLU A 259 -9.45 -9.44 4.37
CA GLU A 259 -9.59 -10.32 5.53
C GLU A 259 -10.16 -9.55 6.72
N VAL A 260 -11.22 -10.07 7.33
CA VAL A 260 -11.70 -9.68 8.65
C VAL A 260 -11.36 -10.82 9.61
N GLY A 261 -10.38 -10.62 10.45
CA GLY A 261 -9.71 -11.66 11.23
C GLY A 261 -8.23 -11.71 10.80
N TYR A 262 -7.51 -12.69 10.90
CA TYR A 262 -7.54 -14.02 11.51
C TYR A 262 -7.50 -13.95 13.04
N GLU A 263 -6.66 -13.04 13.61
CA GLU A 263 -6.58 -12.78 15.03
C GLU A 263 -7.79 -11.94 15.48
N THR A 264 -8.55 -12.50 16.41
CA THR A 264 -9.79 -11.94 16.90
C THR A 264 -9.88 -12.03 18.42
N ASN A 265 -9.06 -11.21 19.10
CA ASN A 265 -9.01 -11.01 20.56
C ASN A 265 -8.08 -11.92 21.37
N LYS A 266 -7.95 -13.20 21.10
CA LYS A 266 -7.18 -14.18 21.90
C LYS A 266 -7.45 -14.13 23.42
N GLY A 267 -8.68 -13.80 23.83
CA GLY A 267 -9.06 -13.71 25.23
C GLY A 267 -8.53 -12.49 26.00
N ASN A 268 -8.06 -11.45 25.29
CA ASN A 268 -7.47 -10.28 25.93
C ASN A 268 -8.50 -9.37 26.60
N GLN A 269 -9.73 -9.34 26.08
CA GLN A 269 -10.81 -8.54 26.66
C GLN A 269 -12.17 -9.27 26.60
N PRO A 270 -13.07 -9.03 27.57
CA PRO A 270 -14.43 -9.57 27.48
C PRO A 270 -15.23 -8.83 26.40
N ASP A 271 -16.19 -9.53 25.79
CA ASP A 271 -17.13 -8.97 24.80
C ASP A 271 -16.46 -8.28 23.62
N ALA A 272 -15.28 -8.73 23.20
CA ALA A 272 -14.54 -8.22 22.07
C ALA A 272 -15.35 -8.35 20.76
N TYR A 273 -15.23 -7.36 19.89
CA TYR A 273 -15.91 -7.38 18.60
C TYR A 273 -15.11 -6.71 17.47
N ILE A 274 -15.41 -7.13 16.25
CA ILE A 274 -15.10 -6.40 15.00
C ILE A 274 -16.45 -6.07 14.36
N ARG A 275 -16.74 -4.80 14.10
CA ARG A 275 -18.03 -4.35 13.57
C ARG A 275 -17.88 -3.20 12.59
N ASN A 276 -18.88 -3.01 11.72
CA ASN A 276 -18.94 -1.91 10.77
C ASN A 276 -17.67 -1.80 9.91
N VAL A 277 -17.27 -2.92 9.31
CA VAL A 277 -16.20 -2.96 8.31
C VAL A 277 -16.84 -2.95 6.93
N GLU A 278 -16.48 -1.98 6.12
CA GLU A 278 -17.04 -1.78 4.79
C GLU A 278 -15.95 -1.83 3.71
N PHE A 279 -16.20 -2.57 2.64
CA PHE A 279 -15.38 -2.60 1.44
C PHE A 279 -16.24 -2.18 0.25
N THR A 280 -15.91 -1.04 -0.38
CA THR A 280 -16.67 -0.45 -1.49
C THR A 280 -15.74 -0.14 -2.66
N ASP A 281 -16.19 -0.33 -3.88
CA ASP A 281 -15.44 -0.02 -5.10
C ASP A 281 -14.02 -0.63 -5.10
N ILE A 282 -13.92 -1.91 -4.71
CA ILE A 282 -12.67 -2.65 -4.69
C ILE A 282 -12.47 -3.38 -6.02
N THR A 283 -11.37 -3.10 -6.70
CA THR A 283 -10.98 -3.78 -7.94
C THR A 283 -9.88 -4.81 -7.65
N VAL A 284 -10.21 -6.09 -7.74
CA VAL A 284 -9.24 -7.17 -7.57
C VAL A 284 -8.64 -7.53 -8.93
N LEU A 285 -7.39 -7.12 -9.14
CA LEU A 285 -6.64 -7.36 -10.38
C LEU A 285 -6.11 -8.80 -10.46
N HIS A 286 -5.71 -9.34 -9.32
CA HIS A 286 -5.23 -10.71 -9.18
C HIS A 286 -5.50 -11.25 -7.78
N ASN A 287 -5.88 -12.53 -7.73
CA ASN A 287 -5.99 -13.31 -6.49
C ASN A 287 -5.58 -14.75 -6.80
N PHE A 288 -4.66 -15.32 -6.04
CA PHE A 288 -4.07 -16.61 -6.40
C PHE A 288 -4.99 -17.80 -6.09
N HIS A 289 -5.19 -18.16 -4.81
CA HIS A 289 -5.94 -19.38 -4.47
C HIS A 289 -6.78 -19.27 -3.20
N LYS A 290 -6.65 -18.19 -2.48
CA LYS A 290 -7.45 -17.94 -1.27
C LYS A 290 -8.73 -17.18 -1.64
N PRO A 291 -9.72 -17.11 -0.77
CA PRO A 291 -10.89 -16.28 -0.98
C PRO A 291 -10.53 -14.81 -1.18
N VAL A 292 -11.24 -14.14 -2.08
CA VAL A 292 -11.09 -12.69 -2.28
C VAL A 292 -11.51 -11.93 -1.02
N ILE A 293 -12.60 -12.38 -0.38
CA ILE A 293 -13.10 -11.85 0.90
C ILE A 293 -13.17 -13.02 1.86
N SER A 294 -12.61 -12.84 3.04
CA SER A 294 -12.63 -13.82 4.13
C SER A 294 -13.05 -13.18 5.43
N GLY A 295 -13.94 -13.83 6.15
CA GLY A 295 -14.25 -13.54 7.54
C GLY A 295 -13.77 -14.74 8.38
N HIS A 296 -12.70 -14.59 9.11
CA HIS A 296 -12.07 -15.67 9.86
C HIS A 296 -12.00 -15.33 11.34
N ASN A 297 -12.98 -15.82 12.09
CA ASN A 297 -12.97 -15.69 13.54
C ASN A 297 -12.06 -16.77 14.15
N GLY A 298 -10.78 -16.47 14.30
CA GLY A 298 -9.78 -17.43 14.79
C GLY A 298 -9.72 -17.54 16.32
N ASP A 299 -10.29 -16.58 17.03
CA ASP A 299 -10.25 -16.51 18.50
C ASP A 299 -11.66 -16.21 19.08
N ASP A 300 -11.78 -15.27 20.03
CA ASP A 300 -12.95 -15.15 20.91
C ASP A 300 -13.86 -13.92 20.60
N ALA A 301 -13.56 -13.10 19.62
CA ALA A 301 -14.38 -11.92 19.31
C ALA A 301 -15.70 -12.27 18.60
N VAL A 302 -16.63 -11.34 18.62
CA VAL A 302 -17.80 -11.34 17.75
C VAL A 302 -17.46 -10.58 16.47
N VAL A 303 -17.50 -11.24 15.34
CA VAL A 303 -17.21 -10.68 14.03
C VAL A 303 -18.47 -10.55 13.20
#